data_901154d7e9aec50470f122376c42393e
#
_entry.id   901154d7e9aec50470f122376c42393e
#
_cell.length_a   1.000
_cell.length_b   1.000
_cell.length_c   1.000
_cell.angle_alpha   90.00
_cell.angle_beta   90.00
_cell.angle_gamma   90.00
#
_symmetry.space_group_name_H-M   'P 1'
#
loop_
_entity.id
_entity.type
_entity.pdbx_description
1 polymer ?
#
loop_
_entity_poly.entity_id
_entity_poly.type
_entity_poly.pdbx_seq_one_letter_code
_entity_poly.pdbx_strand_id
1 'polypeptide(L)'
;MYILSNILVQIVGIAVAISVHEFGHAYSAHLLGDDTAKMYGRMTLNPAKHLDIMGLFAMIIFHIGWAKPVPVNPNNFKNYKVGNTIVSLAGVTANIITAIICILINKYVNMYAINLIAQYVIVYNVGFAAFNLLPIPPLDGWGVISSFIPYKYNELVYKYESMSSIIFLALIITGAYSFFVSPIINIIWKILYLFM
;
A
#
# COMPACT_ATOMS: atom_id res chain seq x y z
N MET A 1 -26.81 15.19 4.01
CA MET A 1 -25.93 15.60 2.89
C MET A 1 -24.45 15.44 3.25
N TYR A 2 -23.97 15.94 4.39
CA TYR A 2 -22.56 15.82 4.83
C TYR A 2 -22.02 14.38 4.99
N ILE A 3 -22.85 13.42 5.46
CA ILE A 3 -22.42 12.03 5.64
C ILE A 3 -22.11 11.38 4.28
N LEU A 4 -22.99 11.57 3.28
CA LEU A 4 -22.80 10.99 1.97
C LEU A 4 -21.56 11.58 1.25
N SER A 5 -21.34 12.90 1.36
CA SER A 5 -20.16 13.53 0.78
C SER A 5 -18.86 13.00 1.41
N ASN A 6 -18.84 12.81 2.72
CA ASN A 6 -17.66 12.24 3.40
C ASN A 6 -17.36 10.79 2.96
N ILE A 7 -18.39 9.95 2.81
CA ILE A 7 -18.21 8.57 2.32
C ILE A 7 -17.65 8.58 0.89
N LEU A 8 -18.18 9.42 0.01
CA LEU A 8 -17.68 9.51 -1.38
C LEU A 8 -16.21 9.93 -1.44
N VAL A 9 -15.81 10.92 -0.65
CA VAL A 9 -14.42 11.40 -0.62
C VAL A 9 -13.48 10.34 -0.03
N GLN A 10 -13.94 9.58 0.99
CA GLN A 10 -13.19 8.44 1.51
C GLN A 10 -12.97 7.36 0.44
N ILE A 11 -14.02 6.99 -0.30
CA ILE A 11 -13.91 6.01 -1.40
C ILE A 11 -12.89 6.46 -2.44
N VAL A 12 -12.90 7.75 -2.81
CA VAL A 12 -11.89 8.31 -3.73
C VAL A 12 -10.49 8.19 -3.14
N GLY A 13 -10.30 8.57 -1.88
CA GLY A 13 -9.00 8.47 -1.20
C GLY A 13 -8.46 7.03 -1.18
N ILE A 14 -9.31 6.06 -0.82
CA ILE A 14 -8.99 4.63 -0.82
C ILE A 14 -8.65 4.14 -2.23
N ALA A 15 -9.49 4.47 -3.21
CA ALA A 15 -9.31 4.04 -4.60
C ALA A 15 -8.00 4.55 -5.19
N VAL A 16 -7.64 5.81 -4.92
CA VAL A 16 -6.36 6.39 -5.33
C VAL A 16 -5.21 5.68 -4.63
N ALA A 17 -5.27 5.51 -3.30
CA ALA A 17 -4.19 4.90 -2.53
C ALA A 17 -3.87 3.48 -3.02
N ILE A 18 -4.90 2.65 -3.22
CA ILE A 18 -4.74 1.29 -3.74
C ILE A 18 -4.20 1.31 -5.17
N SER A 19 -4.77 2.15 -6.05
CA SER A 19 -4.41 2.15 -7.47
C SER A 19 -2.96 2.57 -7.72
N VAL A 20 -2.49 3.60 -7.03
CA VAL A 20 -1.10 4.06 -7.19
C VAL A 20 -0.12 3.07 -6.59
N HIS A 21 -0.47 2.43 -5.49
CA HIS A 21 0.33 1.39 -4.84
C HIS A 21 0.53 0.18 -5.75
N GLU A 22 -0.56 -0.41 -6.22
CA GLU A 22 -0.54 -1.56 -7.12
C GLU A 22 0.14 -1.23 -8.46
N PHE A 23 -0.08 -0.02 -8.99
CA PHE A 23 0.64 0.45 -10.16
C PHE A 23 2.14 0.56 -9.90
N GLY A 24 2.55 1.01 -8.72
CA GLY A 24 3.95 1.08 -8.30
C GLY A 24 4.64 -0.29 -8.40
N HIS A 25 4.00 -1.34 -7.85
CA HIS A 25 4.48 -2.72 -7.96
C HIS A 25 4.56 -3.20 -9.42
N ALA A 26 3.47 -3.04 -10.18
CA ALA A 26 3.40 -3.48 -11.57
C ALA A 26 4.45 -2.78 -12.46
N TYR A 27 4.62 -1.48 -12.28
CA TYR A 27 5.55 -0.68 -13.08
C TYR A 27 7.02 -0.99 -12.74
N SER A 28 7.34 -1.11 -11.45
CA SER A 28 8.70 -1.46 -11.03
C SER A 28 9.07 -2.89 -11.44
N ALA A 29 8.14 -3.86 -11.35
CA ALA A 29 8.33 -5.21 -11.84
C ALA A 29 8.62 -5.23 -13.36
N HIS A 30 7.85 -4.46 -14.14
CA HIS A 30 8.08 -4.29 -15.57
C HIS A 30 9.49 -3.76 -15.88
N LEU A 31 9.94 -2.71 -15.18
CA LEU A 31 11.28 -2.16 -15.35
C LEU A 31 12.39 -3.16 -15.00
N LEU A 32 12.11 -4.13 -14.16
CA LEU A 32 13.03 -5.19 -13.74
C LEU A 32 12.94 -6.48 -14.59
N GLY A 33 12.10 -6.45 -15.64
CA GLY A 33 11.97 -7.53 -16.62
C GLY A 33 10.77 -8.46 -16.41
N ASP A 34 9.90 -8.16 -15.44
CA ASP A 34 8.68 -8.94 -15.23
C ASP A 34 7.45 -8.25 -15.85
N ASP A 35 7.03 -8.73 -17.01
CA ASP A 35 5.84 -8.24 -17.72
C ASP A 35 4.53 -8.88 -17.25
N THR A 36 4.54 -9.69 -16.20
CA THR A 36 3.36 -10.45 -15.76
C THR A 36 2.14 -9.53 -15.52
N ALA A 37 2.29 -8.50 -14.69
CA ALA A 37 1.19 -7.57 -14.41
C ALA A 37 0.69 -6.84 -15.68
N LYS A 38 1.60 -6.48 -16.58
CA LYS A 38 1.29 -5.83 -17.85
C LYS A 38 0.48 -6.74 -18.78
N MET A 39 0.89 -8.00 -18.91
CA MET A 39 0.20 -9.02 -19.74
C MET A 39 -1.22 -9.28 -19.25
N TYR A 40 -1.46 -9.22 -17.92
CA TYR A 40 -2.80 -9.34 -17.34
C TYR A 40 -3.61 -8.02 -17.36
N GLY A 41 -3.09 -6.94 -17.98
CA GLY A 41 -3.74 -5.63 -18.02
C GLY A 41 -3.89 -4.99 -16.63
N ARG A 42 -2.98 -5.34 -15.69
CA ARG A 42 -2.98 -4.87 -14.31
C ARG A 42 -1.99 -3.71 -14.06
N MET A 43 -1.13 -3.38 -15.02
CA MET A 43 -0.25 -2.20 -14.98
C MET A 43 -1.04 -0.97 -15.41
N THR A 44 -1.92 -0.47 -14.54
CA THR A 44 -2.85 0.64 -14.82
C THR A 44 -3.21 1.37 -13.53
N LEU A 45 -3.60 2.65 -13.64
CA LEU A 45 -4.16 3.43 -12.54
C LEU A 45 -5.69 3.30 -12.40
N ASN A 46 -6.33 2.46 -13.23
CA ASN A 46 -7.77 2.24 -13.15
C ASN A 46 -8.14 1.48 -11.86
N PRO A 47 -8.84 2.10 -10.90
CA PRO A 47 -9.16 1.48 -9.62
C PRO A 47 -10.01 0.21 -9.75
N ALA A 48 -10.85 0.10 -10.76
CA ALA A 48 -11.67 -1.09 -10.98
C ALA A 48 -10.84 -2.37 -11.22
N LYS A 49 -9.57 -2.23 -11.58
CA LYS A 49 -8.65 -3.36 -11.72
C LYS A 49 -8.01 -3.82 -10.41
N HIS A 50 -7.99 -2.98 -9.40
CA HIS A 50 -7.27 -3.18 -8.14
C HIS A 50 -8.21 -3.34 -6.93
N LEU A 51 -9.43 -2.85 -7.02
CA LEU A 51 -10.40 -2.96 -5.95
C LEU A 51 -10.97 -4.38 -5.87
N ASP A 52 -10.98 -4.91 -4.66
CA ASP A 52 -11.80 -6.06 -4.27
C ASP A 52 -13.07 -5.53 -3.60
N ILE A 53 -14.23 -5.97 -4.05
CA ILE A 53 -15.52 -5.46 -3.56
C ILE A 53 -15.68 -5.76 -2.06
N MET A 54 -15.33 -6.97 -1.62
CA MET A 54 -15.41 -7.36 -0.21
C MET A 54 -14.39 -6.63 0.64
N GLY A 55 -13.17 -6.45 0.11
CA GLY A 55 -12.12 -5.67 0.75
C GLY A 55 -12.51 -4.19 0.92
N LEU A 56 -13.19 -3.60 -0.06
CA LEU A 56 -13.71 -2.24 0.02
C LEU A 56 -14.81 -2.12 1.09
N PHE A 57 -15.77 -3.06 1.15
CA PHE A 57 -16.79 -3.09 2.20
C PHE A 57 -16.16 -3.23 3.58
N ALA A 58 -15.18 -4.12 3.75
CA ALA A 58 -14.46 -4.29 5.00
C ALA A 58 -13.73 -3.00 5.43
N MET A 59 -13.13 -2.29 4.46
CA MET A 59 -12.45 -1.02 4.72
C MET A 59 -13.40 0.10 5.17
N ILE A 60 -14.62 0.16 4.61
CA ILE A 60 -15.63 1.15 5.00
C ILE A 60 -16.19 0.86 6.41
N ILE A 61 -16.47 -0.41 6.72
CA ILE A 61 -17.14 -0.80 7.97
C ILE A 61 -16.13 -0.93 9.12
N PHE A 62 -15.01 -1.61 8.87
CA PHE A 62 -14.03 -1.98 9.89
C PHE A 62 -12.76 -1.13 9.84
N HIS A 63 -12.64 -0.20 8.87
CA HIS A 63 -11.45 0.58 8.55
C HIS A 63 -10.22 -0.29 8.19
N ILE A 64 -10.47 -1.54 7.87
CA ILE A 64 -9.47 -2.53 7.45
C ILE A 64 -10.04 -3.28 6.27
N GLY A 65 -9.27 -3.33 5.18
CA GLY A 65 -9.67 -4.01 3.96
C GLY A 65 -8.47 -4.49 3.18
N TRP A 66 -8.72 -5.12 2.07
CA TRP A 66 -7.68 -5.61 1.17
C TRP A 66 -7.96 -5.21 -0.26
N ALA A 67 -6.88 -5.10 -1.03
CA ALA A 67 -6.91 -4.90 -2.46
C ALA A 67 -6.79 -6.24 -3.19
N LYS A 68 -7.09 -6.23 -4.48
CA LYS A 68 -6.74 -7.32 -5.36
C LYS A 68 -5.28 -7.10 -5.83
N PRO A 69 -4.29 -7.87 -5.34
CA PRO A 69 -2.88 -7.59 -5.62
C PRO A 69 -2.55 -7.80 -7.10
N VAL A 70 -1.58 -7.05 -7.61
CA VAL A 70 -1.04 -7.28 -8.96
C VAL A 70 -0.17 -8.54 -8.97
N PRO A 71 -0.26 -9.37 -10.02
CA PRO A 71 0.59 -10.54 -10.13
C PRO A 71 2.04 -10.11 -10.47
N VAL A 72 2.98 -10.55 -9.65
CA VAL A 72 4.42 -10.37 -9.86
C VAL A 72 5.08 -11.74 -9.88
N ASN A 73 5.98 -11.99 -10.84
CA ASN A 73 6.77 -13.20 -10.91
C ASN A 73 8.25 -12.89 -10.62
N PRO A 74 8.72 -13.10 -9.38
CA PRO A 74 10.10 -12.77 -9.01
C PRO A 74 11.17 -13.56 -9.76
N ASN A 75 10.81 -14.69 -10.40
CA ASN A 75 11.74 -15.47 -11.22
C ASN A 75 12.15 -14.74 -12.50
N ASN A 76 11.42 -13.73 -12.93
CA ASN A 76 11.74 -12.90 -14.08
C ASN A 76 12.79 -11.82 -13.75
N PHE A 77 13.13 -11.61 -12.47
CA PHE A 77 14.12 -10.62 -12.08
C PHE A 77 15.54 -11.14 -12.31
N LYS A 78 16.44 -10.30 -12.87
CA LYS A 78 17.86 -10.63 -13.00
C LYS A 78 18.53 -10.97 -11.66
N ASN A 79 18.11 -10.30 -10.60
CA ASN A 79 18.54 -10.55 -9.24
C ASN A 79 17.30 -10.55 -8.32
N TYR A 80 16.96 -11.73 -7.82
CA TYR A 80 15.78 -11.92 -6.97
C TYR A 80 15.73 -10.96 -5.78
N LYS A 81 16.85 -10.87 -5.00
CA LYS A 81 16.87 -10.05 -3.78
C LYS A 81 16.64 -8.58 -4.08
N VAL A 82 17.36 -8.05 -5.06
CA VAL A 82 17.26 -6.65 -5.46
C VAL A 82 15.90 -6.37 -6.07
N GLY A 83 15.45 -7.23 -6.99
CA GLY A 83 14.17 -7.07 -7.68
C GLY A 83 13.01 -7.12 -6.71
N ASN A 84 12.94 -8.14 -5.85
CA ASN A 84 11.87 -8.27 -4.87
C ASN A 84 11.85 -7.10 -3.88
N THR A 85 13.01 -6.62 -3.41
CA THR A 85 13.10 -5.47 -2.52
C THR A 85 12.60 -4.19 -3.20
N ILE A 86 13.01 -3.93 -4.44
CA ILE A 86 12.58 -2.73 -5.19
C ILE A 86 11.07 -2.77 -5.42
N VAL A 87 10.54 -3.90 -5.87
CA VAL A 87 9.11 -4.05 -6.11
C VAL A 87 8.32 -3.89 -4.82
N SER A 88 8.73 -4.53 -3.73
CA SER A 88 8.06 -4.37 -2.42
C SER A 88 8.06 -2.93 -1.91
N LEU A 89 9.11 -2.15 -2.16
CA LEU A 89 9.14 -0.74 -1.75
C LEU A 89 8.41 0.19 -2.73
N ALA A 90 8.17 -0.24 -3.97
CA ALA A 90 7.64 0.62 -5.01
C ALA A 90 6.20 1.08 -4.73
N GLY A 91 5.35 0.21 -4.18
CA GLY A 91 3.99 0.56 -3.78
C GLY A 91 3.97 1.64 -2.69
N VAL A 92 4.76 1.44 -1.64
CA VAL A 92 4.92 2.40 -0.54
C VAL A 92 5.46 3.74 -1.06
N THR A 93 6.47 3.70 -1.94
CA THR A 93 7.05 4.90 -2.54
C THR A 93 6.02 5.66 -3.39
N ALA A 94 5.21 4.97 -4.18
CA ALA A 94 4.15 5.57 -4.97
C ALA A 94 3.10 6.27 -4.09
N ASN A 95 2.73 5.67 -2.96
CA ASN A 95 1.83 6.30 -1.99
C ASN A 95 2.44 7.58 -1.39
N ILE A 96 3.71 7.55 -0.99
CA ILE A 96 4.38 8.74 -0.42
C ILE A 96 4.47 9.86 -1.45
N ILE A 97 4.85 9.55 -2.69
CA ILE A 97 4.90 10.54 -3.79
C ILE A 97 3.51 11.15 -4.01
N THR A 98 2.45 10.32 -4.03
CA THR A 98 1.07 10.80 -4.19
C THR A 98 0.66 11.73 -3.05
N ALA A 99 1.02 11.40 -1.80
CA ALA A 99 0.76 12.27 -0.66
C ALA A 99 1.48 13.62 -0.80
N ILE A 100 2.74 13.64 -1.25
CA ILE A 100 3.50 14.88 -1.51
C ILE A 100 2.81 15.72 -2.58
N ILE A 101 2.40 15.12 -3.69
CA ILE A 101 1.68 15.83 -4.77
C ILE A 101 0.39 16.46 -4.22
N CYS A 102 -0.38 15.73 -3.41
CA CYS A 102 -1.61 16.24 -2.82
C CYS A 102 -1.36 17.37 -1.80
N ILE A 103 -0.26 17.33 -1.04
CA ILE A 103 0.17 18.43 -0.16
C ILE A 103 0.45 19.68 -0.99
N LEU A 104 1.17 19.56 -2.09
CA LEU A 104 1.46 20.68 -2.98
C LEU A 104 0.18 21.23 -3.64
N ILE A 105 -0.76 20.37 -4.01
CA ILE A 105 -2.08 20.78 -4.48
C ILE A 105 -2.79 21.62 -3.41
N ASN A 106 -2.86 21.15 -2.17
CA ASN A 106 -3.47 21.88 -1.06
C ASN A 106 -2.81 23.25 -0.81
N LYS A 107 -1.50 23.36 -1.03
CA LYS A 107 -0.74 24.59 -0.83
C LYS A 107 -1.02 25.64 -1.89
N TYR A 108 -1.17 25.23 -3.15
CA TYR A 108 -1.25 26.15 -4.28
C TYR A 108 -2.65 26.28 -4.90
N VAL A 109 -3.57 25.35 -4.62
CA VAL A 109 -4.94 25.37 -5.16
C VAL A 109 -5.90 25.82 -4.07
N ASN A 110 -6.54 26.98 -4.26
CA ASN A 110 -7.50 27.53 -3.30
C ASN A 110 -8.95 27.16 -3.69
N MET A 111 -9.26 25.85 -3.74
CA MET A 111 -10.60 25.33 -4.00
C MET A 111 -11.00 24.32 -2.92
N TYR A 112 -12.03 24.63 -2.15
CA TYR A 112 -12.47 23.79 -1.01
C TYR A 112 -12.68 22.31 -1.38
N ALA A 113 -13.37 22.04 -2.51
CA ALA A 113 -13.66 20.66 -2.92
C ALA A 113 -12.38 19.88 -3.27
N ILE A 114 -11.43 20.51 -3.96
CA ILE A 114 -10.14 19.89 -4.31
C ILE A 114 -9.33 19.64 -3.05
N ASN A 115 -9.26 20.62 -2.16
CA ASN A 115 -8.51 20.50 -0.91
C ASN A 115 -9.10 19.41 0.00
N LEU A 116 -10.41 19.28 0.06
CA LEU A 116 -11.06 18.20 0.81
C LEU A 116 -10.69 16.83 0.25
N ILE A 117 -10.76 16.63 -1.07
CA ILE A 117 -10.36 15.37 -1.71
C ILE A 117 -8.88 15.08 -1.45
N ALA A 118 -8.00 16.07 -1.65
CA ALA A 118 -6.57 15.94 -1.45
C ALA A 118 -6.23 15.53 0.00
N GLN A 119 -6.90 16.08 1.00
CA GLN A 119 -6.71 15.69 2.41
C GLN A 119 -7.01 14.21 2.64
N TYR A 120 -8.12 13.69 2.13
CA TYR A 120 -8.43 12.27 2.24
C TYR A 120 -7.44 11.40 1.47
N VAL A 121 -7.04 11.82 0.26
CA VAL A 121 -6.00 11.11 -0.51
C VAL A 121 -4.70 11.06 0.29
N ILE A 122 -4.25 12.14 0.94
CA ILE A 122 -3.05 12.15 1.78
C ILE A 122 -3.19 11.14 2.92
N VAL A 123 -4.28 11.21 3.69
CA VAL A 123 -4.49 10.35 4.87
C VAL A 123 -4.48 8.88 4.48
N TYR A 124 -5.20 8.49 3.42
CA TYR A 124 -5.26 7.09 2.99
C TYR A 124 -3.93 6.60 2.38
N ASN A 125 -3.21 7.45 1.64
CA ASN A 125 -1.89 7.08 1.11
C ASN A 125 -0.86 6.90 2.22
N VAL A 126 -0.84 7.77 3.23
CA VAL A 126 0.05 7.65 4.40
C VAL A 126 -0.29 6.40 5.22
N GLY A 127 -1.58 6.18 5.49
CA GLY A 127 -2.02 4.99 6.22
C GLY A 127 -1.69 3.69 5.49
N PHE A 128 -1.93 3.64 4.18
CA PHE A 128 -1.67 2.46 3.35
C PHE A 128 -0.17 2.17 3.23
N ALA A 129 0.66 3.21 3.05
CA ALA A 129 2.12 3.08 3.06
C ALA A 129 2.64 2.56 4.40
N ALA A 130 2.19 3.13 5.51
CA ALA A 130 2.62 2.73 6.84
C ALA A 130 2.22 1.30 7.18
N PHE A 131 1.01 0.91 6.80
CA PHE A 131 0.49 -0.44 7.00
C PHE A 131 1.27 -1.47 6.21
N ASN A 132 1.55 -1.21 4.93
CA ASN A 132 2.32 -2.11 4.08
C ASN A 132 3.80 -2.23 4.47
N LEU A 133 4.35 -1.31 5.24
CA LEU A 133 5.71 -1.43 5.80
C LEU A 133 5.82 -2.38 6.99
N LEU A 134 4.71 -2.91 7.52
CA LEU A 134 4.76 -3.91 8.58
C LEU A 134 5.45 -5.19 8.09
N PRO A 135 6.30 -5.82 8.92
CA PRO A 135 7.04 -7.03 8.56
C PRO A 135 6.18 -8.30 8.71
N ILE A 136 4.96 -8.27 8.20
CA ILE A 136 3.98 -9.34 8.34
C ILE A 136 3.50 -9.79 6.96
N PRO A 137 3.61 -11.08 6.58
CA PRO A 137 3.04 -11.58 5.33
C PRO A 137 1.53 -11.35 5.28
N PRO A 138 0.94 -10.96 4.15
CA PRO A 138 1.56 -10.76 2.83
C PRO A 138 1.96 -9.29 2.53
N LEU A 139 2.24 -8.46 3.54
CA LEU A 139 2.55 -7.03 3.35
C LEU A 139 3.95 -6.82 2.78
N ASP A 140 4.17 -5.66 2.17
CA ASP A 140 5.41 -5.30 1.47
C ASP A 140 6.65 -5.30 2.37
N GLY A 141 6.50 -4.87 3.63
CA GLY A 141 7.58 -4.92 4.61
C GLY A 141 8.15 -6.32 4.80
N TRP A 142 7.30 -7.35 4.73
CA TRP A 142 7.76 -8.72 4.70
C TRP A 142 8.51 -9.06 3.42
N GLY A 143 8.03 -8.62 2.26
CA GLY A 143 8.71 -8.81 0.98
C GLY A 143 10.13 -8.26 0.98
N VAL A 144 10.36 -7.12 1.65
CA VAL A 144 11.71 -6.57 1.85
C VAL A 144 12.54 -7.48 2.75
N ILE A 145 12.04 -7.82 3.94
CA ILE A 145 12.80 -8.59 4.93
C ILE A 145 13.11 -9.99 4.42
N SER A 146 12.13 -10.70 3.87
CA SER A 146 12.29 -12.06 3.35
C SER A 146 13.34 -12.16 2.25
N SER A 147 13.53 -11.10 1.46
CA SER A 147 14.57 -11.05 0.42
C SER A 147 16.00 -11.22 0.95
N PHE A 148 16.24 -10.88 2.22
CA PHE A 148 17.56 -10.96 2.84
C PHE A 148 17.75 -12.17 3.76
N ILE A 149 16.68 -12.95 4.00
CA ILE A 149 16.78 -14.14 4.84
C ILE A 149 17.55 -15.25 4.10
N PRO A 150 18.63 -15.81 4.70
CA PRO A 150 19.37 -16.91 4.10
C PRO A 150 18.52 -18.17 3.94
N TYR A 151 18.70 -18.92 2.85
CA TYR A 151 17.95 -20.15 2.52
C TYR A 151 17.92 -21.20 3.65
N LYS A 152 18.93 -21.23 4.50
CA LYS A 152 18.97 -22.15 5.64
C LYS A 152 17.81 -21.96 6.63
N TYR A 153 17.12 -20.81 6.58
CA TYR A 153 15.97 -20.50 7.44
C TYR A 153 14.62 -20.65 6.73
N ASN A 154 14.57 -21.23 5.52
CA ASN A 154 13.33 -21.37 4.75
C ASN A 154 12.21 -22.07 5.53
N GLU A 155 12.53 -23.06 6.35
CA GLU A 155 11.52 -23.74 7.18
C GLU A 155 10.87 -22.80 8.20
N LEU A 156 11.65 -21.92 8.83
CA LEU A 156 11.15 -20.89 9.75
C LEU A 156 10.33 -19.83 9.00
N VAL A 157 10.79 -19.43 7.83
CA VAL A 157 10.06 -18.50 6.93
C VAL A 157 8.70 -19.08 6.58
N TYR A 158 8.65 -20.32 6.10
CA TYR A 158 7.41 -21.01 5.75
C TYR A 158 6.45 -21.11 6.95
N LYS A 159 6.98 -21.48 8.12
CA LYS A 159 6.18 -21.55 9.35
C LYS A 159 5.61 -20.17 9.73
N TYR A 160 6.41 -19.11 9.63
CA TYR A 160 5.95 -17.75 9.89
C TYR A 160 4.87 -17.31 8.89
N GLU A 161 5.07 -17.55 7.59
CA GLU A 161 4.11 -17.24 6.54
C GLU A 161 2.79 -18.00 6.72
N SER A 162 2.84 -19.28 7.11
CA SER A 162 1.63 -20.08 7.36
C SER A 162 0.83 -19.58 8.56
N MET A 163 1.48 -18.95 9.54
CA MET A 163 0.84 -18.37 10.73
C MET A 163 0.42 -16.91 10.54
N SER A 164 0.86 -16.26 9.49
CA SER A 164 0.70 -14.82 9.29
C SER A 164 -0.76 -14.37 9.32
N SER A 165 -1.67 -15.12 8.73
CA SER A 165 -3.11 -14.79 8.73
C SER A 165 -3.70 -14.76 10.15
N ILE A 166 -3.26 -15.68 11.02
CA ILE A 166 -3.70 -15.73 12.42
C ILE A 166 -3.11 -14.55 13.19
N ILE A 167 -1.81 -14.28 13.01
CA ILE A 167 -1.13 -13.14 13.63
C ILE A 167 -1.81 -11.83 13.21
N PHE A 168 -2.09 -11.67 11.93
CA PHE A 168 -2.74 -10.51 11.37
C PHE A 168 -4.15 -10.32 11.95
N LEU A 169 -4.96 -11.37 12.00
CA LEU A 169 -6.29 -11.33 12.58
C LEU A 169 -6.26 -10.97 14.07
N ALA A 170 -5.31 -11.54 14.84
CA ALA A 170 -5.12 -11.22 16.25
C ALA A 170 -4.76 -9.74 16.46
N LEU A 171 -3.86 -9.18 15.64
CA LEU A 171 -3.50 -7.75 15.70
C LEU A 171 -4.70 -6.85 15.41
N ILE A 172 -5.56 -7.24 14.47
CA ILE A 172 -6.78 -6.50 14.13
C ILE A 172 -7.76 -6.53 15.29
N ILE A 173 -8.12 -7.73 15.80
CA ILE A 173 -9.12 -7.89 16.87
C ILE A 173 -8.69 -7.18 18.15
N THR A 174 -7.41 -7.24 18.48
CA THR A 174 -6.88 -6.59 19.70
C THR A 174 -6.65 -5.09 19.53
N GLY A 175 -6.69 -4.55 18.30
CA GLY A 175 -6.28 -3.18 18.00
C GLY A 175 -4.77 -2.93 18.11
N ALA A 176 -3.99 -3.97 18.41
CA ALA A 176 -2.54 -3.85 18.62
C ALA A 176 -1.77 -3.41 17.35
N TYR A 177 -2.38 -3.57 16.16
CA TYR A 177 -1.79 -3.07 14.92
C TYR A 177 -1.47 -1.57 15.00
N SER A 178 -2.29 -0.78 15.70
CA SER A 178 -2.08 0.66 15.85
C SER A 178 -0.78 1.00 16.56
N PHE A 179 -0.35 0.18 17.53
CA PHE A 179 0.92 0.34 18.23
C PHE A 179 2.12 0.23 17.28
N PHE A 180 2.05 -0.65 16.27
CA PHE A 180 3.12 -0.83 15.29
C PHE A 180 3.03 0.17 14.12
N VAL A 181 1.83 0.51 13.67
CA VAL A 181 1.62 1.41 12.53
C VAL A 181 1.84 2.87 12.90
N SER A 182 1.43 3.31 14.11
CA SER A 182 1.52 4.72 14.52
C SER A 182 2.94 5.30 14.47
N PRO A 183 4.01 4.62 14.92
CA PRO A 183 5.37 5.13 14.78
C PRO A 183 5.78 5.33 13.32
N ILE A 184 5.38 4.41 12.43
CA ILE A 184 5.68 4.50 11.00
C ILE A 184 4.94 5.70 10.38
N ILE A 185 3.65 5.88 10.70
CA ILE A 185 2.88 7.05 10.30
C ILE A 185 3.60 8.34 10.73
N ASN A 186 4.05 8.41 11.98
CA ASN A 186 4.74 9.58 12.50
C ASN A 186 6.05 9.88 11.74
N ILE A 187 6.80 8.84 11.36
CA ILE A 187 8.01 9.00 10.54
C ILE A 187 7.64 9.53 9.15
N ILE A 188 6.63 8.95 8.50
CA ILE A 188 6.16 9.42 7.19
C ILE A 188 5.72 10.89 7.28
N TRP A 189 4.94 11.27 8.30
CA TRP A 189 4.52 12.65 8.48
C TRP A 189 5.69 13.61 8.68
N LYS A 190 6.74 13.22 9.43
CA LYS A 190 7.95 14.05 9.56
C LYS A 190 8.61 14.34 8.21
N ILE A 191 8.59 13.37 7.29
CA ILE A 191 9.10 13.58 5.92
C ILE A 191 8.16 14.52 5.14
N LEU A 192 6.84 14.31 5.25
CA LEU A 192 5.85 15.10 4.53
C LEU A 192 5.79 16.57 4.99
N TYR A 193 6.08 16.86 6.25
CA TYR A 193 6.17 18.23 6.77
C TYR A 193 7.21 19.10 6.06
N LEU A 194 8.22 18.50 5.41
CA LEU A 194 9.19 19.24 4.63
C LEU A 194 8.59 19.91 3.37
N PHE A 195 7.39 19.49 2.97
CA PHE A 195 6.69 19.96 1.76
C PHE A 195 5.50 20.88 2.08
N MET A 196 5.07 20.99 3.34
CA MET A 196 4.00 21.88 3.79
C MET A 196 4.50 23.32 3.91
#